data_f7513786c6f96e37e115e642113cc262
#
_entry.id   f7513786c6f96e37e115e642113cc262
#
_cell.length_a   1.000
_cell.length_b   1.000
_cell.length_c   1.000
_cell.angle_alpha   90.00
_cell.angle_beta   90.00
_cell.angle_gamma   90.00
#
_symmetry.space_group_name_H-M   'P 1'
#
loop_
_entity.id
_entity.type
_entity.pdbx_description
1 polymer ?
#
loop_
_entity_poly.entity_id
_entity_poly.type
_entity_poly.pdbx_seq_one_letter_code
_entity_poly.pdbx_strand_id
1 'polypeptide(L)'
;MHLGWWKDEVEPFAAQWETLSRAAGAKKTAFLLGDFNSEADVRGEGYDLVLCSGWQDTYRLAQQRDEGYTVMQAIDGWRDAPDAAAKKRIDQIWCSQAIAVKSTRVVFDGLQEPQVSDHAGVLIEL
;
A
#
# COMPACT_ATOMS: atom_id res chain seq x y z
N MET A 1 -6.39 1.01 -7.31
CA MET A 1 -6.68 -0.44 -7.25
C MET A 1 -6.99 -0.84 -5.83
N HIS A 2 -7.60 -2.02 -5.64
CA HIS A 2 -7.94 -2.56 -4.32
C HIS A 2 -7.75 -4.07 -4.42
N LEU A 3 -6.84 -4.64 -3.65
CA LEU A 3 -6.57 -6.08 -3.60
C LEU A 3 -7.30 -6.73 -2.43
N GLY A 4 -7.56 -8.02 -2.53
CA GLY A 4 -8.08 -8.83 -1.42
C GLY A 4 -7.05 -9.00 -0.30
N TRP A 5 -7.50 -9.58 0.79
CA TRP A 5 -6.65 -9.82 1.97
C TRP A 5 -5.72 -11.00 1.72
N TRP A 6 -4.61 -11.04 2.47
CA TRP A 6 -3.64 -12.13 2.36
C TRP A 6 -4.28 -13.52 2.55
N LYS A 7 -5.19 -13.65 3.49
CA LYS A 7 -5.87 -14.90 3.85
C LYS A 7 -7.29 -15.02 3.30
N ASP A 8 -7.67 -14.19 2.33
CA ASP A 8 -8.98 -14.28 1.71
C ASP A 8 -9.09 -15.58 0.88
N GLU A 9 -10.16 -16.34 1.11
CA GLU A 9 -10.40 -17.61 0.40
C GLU A 9 -11.07 -17.42 -0.96
N VAL A 10 -11.77 -16.31 -1.15
CA VAL A 10 -12.53 -16.01 -2.38
C VAL A 10 -11.68 -15.20 -3.35
N GLU A 11 -11.00 -14.19 -2.83
CA GLU A 11 -10.15 -13.27 -3.62
C GLU A 11 -8.74 -13.21 -3.02
N PRO A 12 -7.97 -14.31 -3.05
CA PRO A 12 -6.67 -14.38 -2.39
C PRO A 12 -5.68 -13.40 -3.02
N PHE A 13 -5.04 -12.61 -2.19
CA PHE A 13 -4.05 -11.61 -2.59
C PHE A 13 -3.02 -12.14 -3.60
N ALA A 14 -2.49 -13.33 -3.34
CA ALA A 14 -1.43 -13.92 -4.17
C ALA A 14 -1.88 -14.15 -5.62
N ALA A 15 -3.11 -14.62 -5.84
CA ALA A 15 -3.65 -14.85 -7.20
C ALA A 15 -3.94 -13.53 -7.93
N GLN A 16 -4.48 -12.54 -7.20
CA GLN A 16 -4.68 -11.20 -7.74
C GLN A 16 -3.36 -10.54 -8.09
N TRP A 17 -2.35 -10.67 -7.22
CA TRP A 17 -1.01 -10.14 -7.46
C TRP A 17 -0.35 -10.78 -8.67
N GLU A 18 -0.43 -12.10 -8.84
CA GLU A 18 0.11 -12.79 -10.01
C GLU A 18 -0.48 -12.23 -11.32
N THR A 19 -1.79 -12.05 -11.36
CA THR A 19 -2.48 -11.52 -12.54
C THR A 19 -2.05 -10.07 -12.83
N LEU A 20 -2.04 -9.24 -11.81
CA LEU A 20 -1.69 -7.83 -11.90
C LEU A 20 -0.23 -7.61 -12.30
N SER A 21 0.69 -8.29 -11.64
CA SER A 21 2.13 -8.14 -11.87
C SER A 21 2.52 -8.61 -13.28
N ARG A 22 1.88 -9.67 -13.79
CA ARG A 22 2.06 -10.13 -15.18
C ARG A 22 1.63 -9.06 -16.18
N ALA A 23 0.46 -8.45 -15.96
CA ALA A 23 -0.05 -7.40 -16.85
C ALA A 23 0.82 -6.12 -16.83
N ALA A 24 1.29 -5.73 -15.65
CA ALA A 24 2.11 -4.52 -15.45
C ALA A 24 3.57 -4.73 -15.80
N GLY A 25 4.12 -5.93 -15.54
CA GLY A 25 5.53 -6.27 -15.74
C GLY A 25 6.03 -6.21 -17.18
N ALA A 26 5.12 -6.21 -18.17
CA ALA A 26 5.45 -6.02 -19.58
C ALA A 26 5.79 -4.56 -19.95
N LYS A 27 5.65 -3.62 -19.01
CA LYS A 27 5.90 -2.20 -19.24
C LYS A 27 7.30 -1.82 -18.80
N LYS A 28 7.91 -0.84 -19.50
CA LYS A 28 9.25 -0.32 -19.16
C LYS A 28 9.26 0.31 -17.76
N THR A 29 8.25 1.08 -17.45
CA THR A 29 8.02 1.67 -16.13
C THR A 29 6.53 1.64 -15.86
N ALA A 30 6.14 1.08 -14.73
CA ALA A 30 4.75 1.02 -14.30
C ALA A 30 4.65 1.41 -12.83
N PHE A 31 3.56 2.08 -12.48
CA PHE A 31 3.17 2.37 -11.10
C PHE A 31 1.89 1.60 -10.78
N LEU A 32 1.86 1.03 -9.61
CA LEU A 32 0.66 0.43 -9.02
C LEU A 32 0.33 1.17 -7.73
N LEU A 33 -0.89 1.67 -7.64
CA LEU A 33 -1.33 2.53 -6.54
C LEU A 33 -2.69 2.06 -6.02
N GLY A 34 -2.88 2.14 -4.72
CA GLY A 34 -4.16 1.91 -4.05
C GLY A 34 -4.05 1.09 -2.78
N ASP A 35 -5.18 0.55 -2.36
CA ASP A 35 -5.28 -0.32 -1.21
C ASP A 35 -4.80 -1.73 -1.55
N PHE A 36 -3.70 -2.12 -0.93
CA PHE A 36 -3.12 -3.45 -1.08
C PHE A 36 -3.64 -4.44 -0.03
N ASN A 37 -4.43 -3.98 0.95
CA ASN A 37 -4.90 -4.82 2.06
C ASN A 37 -3.80 -5.67 2.69
N SER A 38 -2.57 -5.19 2.64
CA SER A 38 -1.39 -5.85 3.19
C SER A 38 -0.52 -4.82 3.89
N GLU A 39 -0.35 -5.03 5.19
CA GLU A 39 0.41 -4.11 6.03
C GLU A 39 1.89 -4.14 5.66
N ALA A 40 2.47 -2.96 5.47
CA ALA A 40 3.89 -2.82 5.13
C ALA A 40 4.83 -3.31 6.25
N ASP A 41 4.35 -3.39 7.48
CA ASP A 41 5.13 -3.80 8.66
C ASP A 41 5.01 -5.30 8.97
N VAL A 42 4.08 -6.02 8.33
CA VAL A 42 3.89 -7.47 8.50
C VAL A 42 4.76 -8.24 7.53
N ARG A 43 5.57 -9.16 8.06
CA ARG A 43 6.49 -9.99 7.27
C ARG A 43 5.84 -11.29 6.83
N GLY A 44 6.26 -11.80 5.66
CA GLY A 44 5.81 -13.09 5.14
C GLY A 44 4.43 -13.08 4.49
N GLU A 45 3.84 -11.91 4.28
CA GLU A 45 2.53 -11.72 3.65
C GLU A 45 2.63 -10.89 2.36
N GLY A 46 1.54 -10.27 1.94
CA GLY A 46 1.41 -9.61 0.64
C GLY A 46 2.46 -8.55 0.36
N TYR A 47 2.83 -7.74 1.35
CA TYR A 47 3.89 -6.73 1.18
C TYR A 47 5.23 -7.37 0.76
N ASP A 48 5.62 -8.44 1.45
CA ASP A 48 6.85 -9.15 1.12
C ASP A 48 6.76 -9.85 -0.24
N LEU A 49 5.59 -10.37 -0.61
CA LEU A 49 5.38 -10.97 -1.93
C LEU A 49 5.61 -9.94 -3.05
N VAL A 50 5.04 -8.74 -2.93
CA VAL A 50 5.24 -7.65 -3.89
C VAL A 50 6.70 -7.27 -3.99
N LEU A 51 7.36 -7.08 -2.85
CA LEU A 51 8.79 -6.72 -2.78
C LEU A 51 9.69 -7.80 -3.40
N CYS A 52 9.45 -9.08 -3.07
CA CYS A 52 10.20 -10.21 -3.62
C CYS A 52 9.95 -10.43 -5.12
N SER A 53 8.85 -9.90 -5.66
CA SER A 53 8.57 -9.89 -7.09
C SER A 53 9.36 -8.82 -7.87
N GLY A 54 10.24 -8.06 -7.19
CA GLY A 54 11.12 -7.07 -7.80
C GLY A 54 10.52 -5.65 -7.85
N TRP A 55 9.31 -5.44 -7.33
CA TRP A 55 8.70 -4.12 -7.24
C TRP A 55 9.31 -3.29 -6.11
N GLN A 56 9.37 -1.98 -6.32
CA GLN A 56 9.97 -1.02 -5.41
C GLN A 56 8.89 -0.21 -4.71
N ASP A 57 8.88 -0.26 -3.40
CA ASP A 57 8.01 0.60 -2.58
C ASP A 57 8.54 2.04 -2.62
N THR A 58 7.77 2.95 -3.21
CA THR A 58 8.17 4.36 -3.34
C THR A 58 8.34 5.04 -1.98
N TYR A 59 7.63 4.59 -0.95
CA TYR A 59 7.83 5.08 0.42
C TYR A 59 9.26 4.80 0.92
N ARG A 60 9.82 3.63 0.62
CA ARG A 60 11.18 3.28 1.01
C ARG A 60 12.24 4.02 0.20
N LEU A 61 11.92 4.39 -1.04
CA LEU A 61 12.83 5.14 -1.93
C LEU A 61 12.87 6.63 -1.61
N ALA A 62 11.84 7.17 -0.94
CA ALA A 62 11.70 8.58 -0.68
C ALA A 62 12.81 9.12 0.23
N GLN A 63 13.39 10.27 -0.15
CA GLN A 63 14.39 11.00 0.64
C GLN A 63 13.78 11.62 1.89
N GLN A 64 12.54 12.10 1.77
CA GLN A 64 11.74 12.65 2.87
C GLN A 64 10.42 11.90 2.96
N ARG A 65 10.02 11.54 4.16
CA ARG A 65 8.77 10.80 4.40
C ARG A 65 8.25 11.06 5.82
N ASP A 66 6.94 11.03 5.94
CA ASP A 66 6.25 10.98 7.23
C ASP A 66 6.11 9.54 7.76
N GLU A 67 5.20 9.29 8.70
CA GLU A 67 4.96 7.94 9.24
C GLU A 67 4.32 6.99 8.22
N GLY A 68 3.62 7.50 7.21
CA GLY A 68 3.04 6.74 6.10
C GLY A 68 1.77 5.96 6.43
N TYR A 69 1.19 6.12 7.62
CA TYR A 69 -0.02 5.39 7.99
C TYR A 69 -1.23 5.95 7.27
N THR A 70 -1.96 5.09 6.56
CA THR A 70 -3.15 5.45 5.79
C THR A 70 -4.45 5.07 6.48
N VAL A 71 -4.38 4.18 7.46
CA VAL A 71 -5.49 3.82 8.35
C VAL A 71 -5.05 4.10 9.78
N MET A 72 -5.84 4.90 10.50
CA MET A 72 -5.51 5.35 11.85
C MET A 72 -6.52 4.93 12.92
N GLN A 73 -7.54 4.20 12.51
CA GLN A 73 -8.65 3.75 13.37
C GLN A 73 -9.23 2.44 12.83
N ALA A 74 -10.13 1.83 13.58
CA ALA A 74 -10.84 0.66 13.11
C ALA A 74 -11.69 1.01 11.87
N ILE A 75 -11.49 0.28 10.78
CA ILE A 75 -12.22 0.42 9.52
C ILE A 75 -13.03 -0.83 9.23
N ASP A 76 -13.96 -0.73 8.28
CA ASP A 76 -14.73 -1.89 7.84
C ASP A 76 -13.81 -3.01 7.33
N GLY A 77 -14.15 -4.23 7.67
CA GLY A 77 -13.33 -5.41 7.37
C GLY A 77 -12.25 -5.73 8.40
N TRP A 78 -11.80 -4.76 9.21
CA TRP A 78 -10.75 -4.95 10.23
C TRP A 78 -11.24 -4.75 11.66
N ARG A 79 -12.54 -4.41 11.87
CA ARG A 79 -13.09 -4.06 13.18
C ARG A 79 -12.96 -5.15 14.24
N ASP A 80 -13.04 -6.40 13.82
CA ASP A 80 -12.97 -7.56 14.70
C ASP A 80 -11.55 -8.12 14.85
N ALA A 81 -10.57 -7.51 14.18
CA ALA A 81 -9.17 -7.91 14.33
C ALA A 81 -8.63 -7.49 15.70
N PRO A 82 -7.75 -8.28 16.34
CA PRO A 82 -7.17 -7.94 17.63
C PRO A 82 -6.43 -6.60 17.65
N ASP A 83 -5.96 -6.15 16.50
CA ASP A 83 -5.22 -4.92 16.27
C ASP A 83 -6.01 -3.87 15.46
N ALA A 84 -7.33 -3.96 15.45
CA ALA A 84 -8.22 -3.07 14.67
C ALA A 84 -7.97 -1.57 14.91
N ALA A 85 -7.54 -1.19 16.11
CA ALA A 85 -7.21 0.19 16.46
C ALA A 85 -5.77 0.59 16.12
N ALA A 86 -4.92 -0.34 15.65
CA ALA A 86 -3.54 -0.04 15.29
C ALA A 86 -3.48 0.74 13.97
N LYS A 87 -2.52 1.67 13.89
CA LYS A 87 -2.24 2.37 12.64
C LYS A 87 -1.67 1.40 11.62
N LYS A 88 -2.13 1.50 10.35
CA LYS A 88 -1.71 0.60 9.27
C LYS A 88 -1.32 1.39 8.02
N ARG A 89 -0.29 0.90 7.32
CA ARG A 89 0.09 1.39 5.99
C ARG A 89 -0.28 0.33 4.96
N ILE A 90 -1.49 0.39 4.45
CA ILE A 90 -2.04 -0.56 3.46
C ILE A 90 -2.28 0.07 2.10
N ASP A 91 -2.45 1.39 2.04
CA ASP A 91 -2.46 2.13 0.77
C ASP A 91 -1.02 2.44 0.38
N GLN A 92 -0.62 1.97 -0.79
CA GLN A 92 0.78 1.93 -1.20
C GLN A 92 0.94 2.39 -2.65
N ILE A 93 2.12 2.91 -2.96
CA ILE A 93 2.54 3.21 -4.33
C ILE A 93 3.81 2.42 -4.63
N TRP A 94 3.72 1.55 -5.62
CA TRP A 94 4.81 0.71 -6.07
C TRP A 94 5.26 1.11 -7.46
N CYS A 95 6.55 0.99 -7.74
CA CYS A 95 7.13 1.17 -9.06
C CYS A 95 7.81 -0.13 -9.51
N SER A 96 7.69 -0.47 -10.79
CA SER A 96 8.31 -1.67 -11.37
C SER A 96 9.85 -1.61 -11.41
N GLN A 97 10.44 -0.46 -11.12
CA GLN A 97 11.89 -0.25 -11.05
C GLN A 97 12.24 0.82 -10.03
N ALA A 98 13.49 0.87 -9.59
CA ALA A 98 13.97 1.92 -8.70
C ALA A 98 13.96 3.27 -9.44
N ILE A 99 13.39 4.29 -8.80
CA ILE A 99 13.31 5.67 -9.28
C ILE A 99 13.73 6.64 -8.17
N ALA A 100 14.06 7.85 -8.55
CA ALA A 100 14.26 8.92 -7.57
C ALA A 100 12.90 9.40 -7.06
N VAL A 101 12.69 9.36 -5.76
CA VAL A 101 11.50 9.89 -5.08
C VAL A 101 11.98 10.95 -4.10
N LYS A 102 11.57 12.20 -4.29
CA LYS A 102 11.92 13.30 -3.38
C LYS A 102 11.22 13.13 -2.04
N SER A 103 9.91 13.00 -2.10
CA SER A 103 9.11 12.92 -0.89
C SER A 103 7.91 11.99 -1.05
N THR A 104 7.46 11.47 0.07
CA THR A 104 6.16 10.83 0.22
C THR A 104 5.49 11.34 1.48
N ARG A 105 4.20 11.58 1.42
CA ARG A 105 3.41 11.99 2.58
C ARG A 105 1.98 11.47 2.49
N VAL A 106 1.39 11.32 3.67
CA VAL A 106 -0.04 11.05 3.81
C VAL A 106 -0.81 12.38 3.62
N VAL A 107 -1.96 12.30 2.97
CA VAL A 107 -2.85 13.43 2.70
C VAL A 107 -4.28 13.06 3.06
N PHE A 108 -5.11 14.05 3.38
CA PHE A 108 -6.52 13.84 3.78
C PHE A 108 -6.67 12.96 5.02
N ASP A 109 -5.73 13.08 5.95
CA ASP A 109 -5.66 12.31 7.20
C ASP A 109 -6.52 12.89 8.33
N GLY A 110 -7.17 14.03 8.10
CA GLY A 110 -7.94 14.77 9.11
C GLY A 110 -7.10 15.65 10.06
N LEU A 111 -5.78 15.69 9.87
CA LEU A 111 -4.86 16.50 10.68
C LEU A 111 -4.43 17.77 9.94
N GLN A 112 -3.93 17.66 8.74
CA GLN A 112 -3.50 18.78 7.91
C GLN A 112 -4.54 19.14 6.85
N GLU A 113 -5.13 18.13 6.21
CA GLU A 113 -6.25 18.29 5.26
C GLU A 113 -7.50 17.58 5.79
N PRO A 114 -8.71 18.04 5.41
CA PRO A 114 -9.95 17.38 5.81
C PRO A 114 -10.00 15.93 5.38
N GLN A 115 -10.44 15.06 6.26
CA GLN A 115 -10.65 13.64 5.94
C GLN A 115 -11.77 13.50 4.90
N VAL A 116 -11.54 12.68 3.88
CA VAL A 116 -12.50 12.42 2.79
C VAL A 116 -12.93 10.95 2.71
N SER A 117 -12.25 10.06 3.43
CA SER A 117 -12.50 8.62 3.50
C SER A 117 -12.02 8.10 4.87
N ASP A 118 -12.34 6.88 5.22
CA ASP A 118 -11.75 6.16 6.36
C ASP A 118 -10.29 5.74 6.08
N HIS A 119 -9.85 5.82 4.82
CA HIS A 119 -8.44 5.80 4.43
C HIS A 119 -7.93 7.20 4.11
N ALA A 120 -6.71 7.48 4.50
CA ALA A 120 -5.98 8.65 4.02
C ALA A 120 -5.33 8.36 2.66
N GLY A 121 -5.10 9.41 1.88
CA GLY A 121 -4.40 9.31 0.60
C GLY A 121 -2.88 9.25 0.76
N VAL A 122 -2.18 8.83 -0.29
CA VAL A 122 -0.72 8.88 -0.38
C VAL A 122 -0.31 9.75 -1.56
N LEU A 123 0.59 10.69 -1.31
CA LEU A 123 1.18 11.56 -2.32
C LEU A 123 2.68 11.31 -2.41
N ILE A 124 3.20 11.13 -3.63
CA ILE A 124 4.65 11.12 -3.89
C ILE A 124 5.03 12.30 -4.78
N GLU A 125 6.24 12.79 -4.57
CA GLU A 125 6.91 13.77 -5.44
C GLU A 125 8.17 13.14 -6.04
N LEU A 126 8.25 13.17 -7.37
CA LEU A 126 9.38 12.63 -8.14
C LEU A 126 10.43 13.70 -8.44
#